data_19588e3a61770b62acca2f9cfb944b7b
#
_entry.id   19588e3a61770b62acca2f9cfb944b7b
#
_cell.length_a   1.000
_cell.length_b   1.000
_cell.length_c   1.000
_cell.angle_alpha   90.00
_cell.angle_beta   90.00
_cell.angle_gamma   90.00
#
_symmetry.space_group_name_H-M   'P 1'
#
loop_
_entity.id
_entity.type
_entity.pdbx_description
1 polymer ?
#
loop_
_entity_poly.entity_id
_entity_poly.type
_entity_poly.pdbx_seq_one_letter_code
_entity_poly.pdbx_strand_id
1 'polypeptide(L)'
;MSTFIDKTTRLLVQGITGRDGSFHTKQMMEYGTQVVGGVTPGKGGQKFEDTVPIFNTVAEAVKETGANTTVIYVPPMFAADAMMEAADAGIALIVCITEGVPVLDMTRVYPFVKERGSRLLGPNCPGLISPGQSKVGIIPGRICTPGSVALVSRSGTLTYEVVYQMTRAKLGQTTCVGIGGDPINGTNFIDCLEAFEKDPATEAVVMIGEIGGTDEQEAARFVREKMNKPVVGFIAGQTAPPGRRMGHAGAIISGSAGTAAEKMQAFEENGVGVAKRPIDVVDLLKRAMR
;
A
#
# COMPACT_ATOMS: atom_id res chain seq x y z
N MET A 1 -7.59 12.95 11.21
CA MET A 1 -6.81 11.73 11.55
C MET A 1 -6.54 11.02 10.24
N SER A 2 -5.32 10.59 10.01
CA SER A 2 -5.01 9.80 8.80
C SER A 2 -5.69 8.44 8.86
N THR A 3 -5.99 7.89 7.68
CA THR A 3 -6.84 6.71 7.51
C THR A 3 -6.21 5.41 8.00
N PHE A 4 -4.87 5.25 7.89
CA PHE A 4 -4.18 4.00 8.22
C PHE A 4 -2.98 4.20 9.15
N ILE A 5 -2.22 5.28 8.98
CA ILE A 5 -1.04 5.63 9.76
C ILE A 5 -1.02 7.12 10.07
N ASP A 6 -0.53 7.49 11.24
CA ASP A 6 -0.39 8.88 11.67
C ASP A 6 0.79 9.04 12.63
N LYS A 7 0.84 10.14 13.37
CA LYS A 7 1.90 10.42 14.36
C LYS A 7 1.89 9.46 15.56
N THR A 8 0.80 8.70 15.76
CA THR A 8 0.70 7.69 16.83
C THR A 8 1.18 6.31 16.39
N THR A 9 1.56 6.16 15.12
CA THR A 9 2.09 4.92 14.56
C THR A 9 3.42 4.57 15.23
N ARG A 10 3.46 3.42 15.91
CA ARG A 10 4.64 2.84 16.57
C ARG A 10 5.12 1.65 15.75
N LEU A 11 6.12 1.90 14.91
CA LEU A 11 6.56 0.99 13.87
C LEU A 11 7.60 -0.02 14.37
N LEU A 12 7.34 -1.29 14.10
CA LEU A 12 8.29 -2.40 14.21
C LEU A 12 8.80 -2.79 12.82
N VAL A 13 10.09 -3.10 12.68
CA VAL A 13 10.67 -3.51 11.40
C VAL A 13 11.16 -4.95 11.48
N GLN A 14 10.51 -5.87 10.76
CA GLN A 14 10.96 -7.26 10.63
C GLN A 14 12.00 -7.37 9.52
N GLY A 15 13.15 -7.97 9.84
CA GLY A 15 14.28 -8.01 8.94
C GLY A 15 15.13 -6.72 8.97
N ILE A 16 15.11 -5.96 10.07
CA ILE A 16 15.79 -4.66 10.24
C ILE A 16 17.30 -4.72 9.94
N THR A 17 17.94 -5.85 10.17
CA THR A 17 19.39 -6.03 9.95
C THR A 17 19.74 -6.45 8.51
N GLY A 18 18.75 -6.74 7.67
CA GLY A 18 18.94 -7.00 6.25
C GLY A 18 19.25 -5.70 5.48
N ARG A 19 19.81 -5.82 4.28
CA ARG A 19 20.20 -4.66 3.46
C ARG A 19 19.02 -3.70 3.23
N ASP A 20 17.90 -4.20 2.75
CA ASP A 20 16.74 -3.37 2.41
C ASP A 20 16.00 -2.90 3.69
N GLY A 21 15.85 -3.78 4.69
CA GLY A 21 15.29 -3.41 6.00
C GLY A 21 16.07 -2.28 6.66
N SER A 22 17.39 -2.39 6.70
CA SER A 22 18.29 -1.38 7.28
C SER A 22 18.22 -0.04 6.52
N PHE A 23 18.30 -0.07 5.19
CA PHE A 23 18.22 1.13 4.36
C PHE A 23 16.88 1.88 4.53
N HIS A 24 15.77 1.16 4.40
CA HIS A 24 14.44 1.78 4.49
C HIS A 24 14.07 2.19 5.92
N THR A 25 14.60 1.51 6.94
CA THR A 25 14.44 1.96 8.33
C THR A 25 15.04 3.34 8.55
N LYS A 26 16.26 3.59 8.07
CA LYS A 26 16.88 4.93 8.13
C LYS A 26 16.00 5.97 7.43
N GLN A 27 15.51 5.67 6.24
CA GLN A 27 14.62 6.57 5.49
C GLN A 27 13.28 6.85 6.19
N MET A 28 12.74 5.88 6.93
CA MET A 28 11.52 6.08 7.75
C MET A 28 11.81 6.93 8.99
N MET A 29 12.94 6.70 9.67
CA MET A 29 13.38 7.51 10.80
C MET A 29 13.69 8.96 10.39
N GLU A 30 14.40 9.17 9.27
CA GLU A 30 14.66 10.50 8.70
C GLU A 30 13.38 11.24 8.33
N TYR A 31 12.35 10.51 7.92
CA TYR A 31 11.02 11.06 7.63
C TYR A 31 10.26 11.47 8.89
N GLY A 32 10.66 11.00 10.06
CA GLY A 32 10.01 11.27 11.33
C GLY A 32 9.03 10.15 11.79
N THR A 33 9.04 8.99 11.14
CA THR A 33 8.27 7.83 11.62
C THR A 33 8.86 7.30 12.93
N GLN A 34 8.03 7.02 13.91
CA GLN A 34 8.44 6.43 15.18
C GLN A 34 8.78 4.95 15.03
N VAL A 35 10.02 4.64 14.67
CA VAL A 35 10.53 3.26 14.66
C VAL A 35 10.90 2.89 16.09
N VAL A 36 10.10 2.03 16.72
CA VAL A 36 10.22 1.68 18.13
C VAL A 36 11.00 0.39 18.39
N GLY A 37 11.24 -0.42 17.36
CA GLY A 37 12.01 -1.65 17.46
C GLY A 37 12.20 -2.34 16.12
N GLY A 38 13.08 -3.32 16.10
CA GLY A 38 13.30 -4.25 14.99
C GLY A 38 13.23 -5.68 15.45
N VAL A 39 12.90 -6.58 14.51
CA VAL A 39 12.94 -8.03 14.77
C VAL A 39 13.90 -8.70 13.80
N THR A 40 14.86 -9.43 14.37
CA THR A 40 15.72 -10.36 13.63
C THR A 40 16.07 -11.50 14.57
N PRO A 41 15.57 -12.71 14.34
CA PRO A 41 15.88 -13.89 15.18
C PRO A 41 17.39 -14.07 15.37
N GLY A 42 17.82 -14.32 16.61
CA GLY A 42 19.21 -14.48 17.00
C GLY A 42 20.01 -13.18 17.18
N LYS A 43 19.38 -12.01 16.99
CA LYS A 43 20.02 -10.70 17.22
C LYS A 43 19.36 -9.86 18.32
N GLY A 44 18.49 -10.48 19.12
CA GLY A 44 17.89 -9.84 20.28
C GLY A 44 18.93 -9.27 21.24
N GLY A 45 18.65 -8.11 21.82
CA GLY A 45 19.56 -7.38 22.71
C GLY A 45 20.55 -6.45 22.00
N GLN A 46 20.70 -6.54 20.68
CA GLN A 46 21.46 -5.58 19.88
C GLN A 46 20.64 -4.32 19.62
N LYS A 47 21.27 -3.29 19.08
CA LYS A 47 20.61 -2.06 18.65
C LYS A 47 20.93 -1.76 17.19
N PHE A 48 19.94 -1.26 16.47
CA PHE A 48 20.10 -0.66 15.15
C PHE A 48 20.37 0.85 15.32
N GLU A 49 21.44 1.36 14.67
CA GLU A 49 21.89 2.78 14.81
C GLU A 49 21.96 3.25 16.28
N ASP A 50 22.47 2.40 17.17
CA ASP A 50 22.66 2.62 18.60
C ASP A 50 21.39 3.00 19.40
N THR A 51 20.26 3.18 18.72
CA THR A 51 19.03 3.71 19.32
C THR A 51 17.86 2.74 19.32
N VAL A 52 17.62 2.02 18.19
CA VAL A 52 16.44 1.16 18.02
C VAL A 52 16.74 -0.25 18.52
N PRO A 53 16.05 -0.76 19.55
CA PRO A 53 16.28 -2.10 20.08
C PRO A 53 15.87 -3.18 19.07
N ILE A 54 16.62 -4.28 19.03
CA ILE A 54 16.34 -5.47 18.23
C ILE A 54 15.87 -6.60 19.14
N PHE A 55 14.80 -7.27 18.74
CA PHE A 55 14.18 -8.39 19.43
C PHE A 55 14.28 -9.68 18.61
N ASN A 56 14.12 -10.84 19.26
CA ASN A 56 14.08 -12.12 18.56
C ASN A 56 12.70 -12.41 17.99
N THR A 57 11.63 -11.91 18.61
CA THR A 57 10.24 -12.16 18.23
C THR A 57 9.41 -10.88 18.19
N VAL A 58 8.32 -10.89 17.41
CA VAL A 58 7.36 -9.79 17.37
C VAL A 58 6.65 -9.63 18.71
N ALA A 59 6.30 -10.74 19.37
CA ALA A 59 5.63 -10.73 20.66
C ALA A 59 6.46 -10.02 21.75
N GLU A 60 7.77 -10.32 21.83
CA GLU A 60 8.69 -9.60 22.73
C GLU A 60 8.69 -8.11 22.41
N ALA A 61 8.84 -7.76 21.14
CA ALA A 61 8.90 -6.38 20.69
C ALA A 61 7.62 -5.60 21.03
N VAL A 62 6.44 -6.17 20.78
CA VAL A 62 5.14 -5.56 21.11
C VAL A 62 5.01 -5.31 22.60
N LYS A 63 5.36 -6.30 23.42
CA LYS A 63 5.30 -6.21 24.89
C LYS A 63 6.18 -5.06 25.43
N GLU A 64 7.39 -4.93 24.91
CA GLU A 64 8.36 -3.95 25.40
C GLU A 64 8.16 -2.54 24.83
N THR A 65 7.65 -2.45 23.60
CA THR A 65 7.58 -1.16 22.88
C THR A 65 6.17 -0.63 22.67
N GLY A 66 5.13 -1.45 22.83
CA GLY A 66 3.77 -1.08 22.47
C GLY A 66 3.60 -0.83 20.95
N ALA A 67 4.36 -1.52 20.11
CA ALA A 67 4.25 -1.42 18.65
C ALA A 67 2.84 -1.80 18.19
N ASN A 68 2.28 -1.03 17.27
CA ASN A 68 0.94 -1.24 16.70
C ASN A 68 0.96 -1.49 15.19
N THR A 69 2.11 -1.27 14.55
CA THR A 69 2.31 -1.41 13.11
C THR A 69 3.62 -2.13 12.87
N THR A 70 3.67 -3.02 11.87
CA THR A 70 4.93 -3.64 11.42
C THR A 70 5.12 -3.52 9.92
N VAL A 71 6.39 -3.41 9.50
CA VAL A 71 6.79 -3.53 8.10
C VAL A 71 7.76 -4.71 7.92
N ILE A 72 7.57 -5.50 6.87
CA ILE A 72 8.26 -6.77 6.64
C ILE A 72 9.16 -6.66 5.42
N TYR A 73 10.47 -6.91 5.62
CA TYR A 73 11.52 -6.96 4.60
C TYR A 73 12.25 -8.32 4.56
N VAL A 74 11.69 -9.34 5.22
CA VAL A 74 12.31 -10.66 5.23
C VAL A 74 12.23 -11.32 3.84
N PRO A 75 13.13 -12.27 3.51
CA PRO A 75 13.06 -13.01 2.25
C PRO A 75 11.71 -13.73 2.04
N PRO A 76 11.28 -13.99 0.79
CA PRO A 76 9.95 -14.51 0.46
C PRO A 76 9.57 -15.79 1.23
N MET A 77 10.55 -16.69 1.42
CA MET A 77 10.34 -17.97 2.12
C MET A 77 9.98 -17.82 3.61
N PHE A 78 10.23 -16.65 4.20
CA PHE A 78 9.94 -16.36 5.62
C PHE A 78 8.79 -15.35 5.78
N ALA A 79 8.30 -14.76 4.70
CA ALA A 79 7.33 -13.67 4.76
C ALA A 79 5.97 -14.13 5.29
N ALA A 80 5.54 -15.35 4.95
CA ALA A 80 4.29 -15.91 5.46
C ALA A 80 4.31 -16.04 6.99
N ASP A 81 5.38 -16.63 7.53
CA ASP A 81 5.55 -16.78 8.98
C ASP A 81 5.63 -15.42 9.67
N ALA A 82 6.36 -14.44 9.09
CA ALA A 82 6.47 -13.10 9.62
C ALA A 82 5.13 -12.34 9.68
N MET A 83 4.26 -12.52 8.66
CA MET A 83 2.90 -11.94 8.66
C MET A 83 2.02 -12.60 9.72
N MET A 84 2.06 -13.91 9.86
CA MET A 84 1.27 -14.63 10.85
C MET A 84 1.75 -14.36 12.28
N GLU A 85 3.06 -14.31 12.52
CA GLU A 85 3.63 -13.91 13.81
C GLU A 85 3.19 -12.53 14.24
N ALA A 86 3.19 -11.57 13.31
CA ALA A 86 2.74 -10.21 13.59
C ALA A 86 1.25 -10.15 13.96
N ALA A 87 0.40 -10.89 13.26
CA ALA A 87 -1.02 -10.97 13.56
C ALA A 87 -1.29 -11.64 14.91
N ASP A 88 -0.56 -12.71 15.22
CA ASP A 88 -0.67 -13.42 16.49
C ASP A 88 -0.20 -12.58 17.69
N ALA A 89 0.79 -11.71 17.46
CA ALA A 89 1.26 -10.75 18.45
C ALA A 89 0.34 -9.51 18.63
N GLY A 90 -0.77 -9.42 17.90
CA GLY A 90 -1.76 -8.35 18.03
C GLY A 90 -1.40 -7.05 17.30
N ILE A 91 -0.50 -7.09 16.31
CA ILE A 91 -0.21 -5.93 15.45
C ILE A 91 -1.46 -5.55 14.64
N ALA A 92 -1.89 -4.30 14.74
CA ALA A 92 -3.10 -3.83 14.05
C ALA A 92 -2.89 -3.66 12.54
N LEU A 93 -1.73 -3.15 12.10
CA LEU A 93 -1.39 -2.97 10.68
C LEU A 93 -0.08 -3.68 10.33
N ILE A 94 -0.15 -4.61 9.40
CA ILE A 94 0.97 -5.40 8.88
C ILE A 94 1.22 -4.97 7.43
N VAL A 95 2.43 -4.50 7.12
CA VAL A 95 2.82 -4.06 5.77
C VAL A 95 3.91 -4.99 5.25
N CYS A 96 3.61 -5.80 4.24
CA CYS A 96 4.56 -6.73 3.65
C CYS A 96 5.10 -6.18 2.32
N ILE A 97 6.37 -5.74 2.33
CA ILE A 97 7.06 -5.22 1.14
C ILE A 97 7.52 -6.36 0.25
N THR A 98 7.84 -7.48 0.83
CA THR A 98 8.45 -8.63 0.17
C THR A 98 7.68 -9.07 -1.07
N GLU A 99 8.39 -9.15 -2.19
CA GLU A 99 7.93 -9.74 -3.45
C GLU A 99 8.26 -11.24 -3.51
N GLY A 100 7.44 -12.00 -4.26
CA GLY A 100 7.70 -13.42 -4.50
C GLY A 100 7.17 -14.36 -3.42
N VAL A 101 6.27 -13.90 -2.56
CA VAL A 101 5.56 -14.77 -1.61
C VAL A 101 4.68 -15.74 -2.39
N PRO A 102 4.77 -17.05 -2.15
CA PRO A 102 3.95 -18.05 -2.87
C PRO A 102 2.45 -17.80 -2.67
N VAL A 103 1.67 -17.86 -3.75
CA VAL A 103 0.20 -17.71 -3.70
C VAL A 103 -0.43 -18.70 -2.73
N LEU A 104 0.08 -19.95 -2.68
CA LEU A 104 -0.40 -20.99 -1.76
C LEU A 104 -0.22 -20.57 -0.29
N ASP A 105 0.88 -19.90 0.05
CA ASP A 105 1.09 -19.41 1.40
C ASP A 105 0.08 -18.31 1.74
N MET A 106 -0.21 -17.41 0.79
CA MET A 106 -1.19 -16.36 0.97
C MET A 106 -2.62 -16.88 1.17
N THR A 107 -2.97 -18.06 0.64
CA THR A 107 -4.28 -18.69 0.93
C THR A 107 -4.44 -19.05 2.42
N ARG A 108 -3.34 -19.22 3.14
CA ARG A 108 -3.32 -19.49 4.60
C ARG A 108 -3.15 -18.22 5.41
N VAL A 109 -2.26 -17.33 4.97
CA VAL A 109 -1.95 -16.06 5.66
C VAL A 109 -3.17 -15.14 5.71
N TYR A 110 -3.86 -14.95 4.60
CA TYR A 110 -4.96 -14.00 4.51
C TYR A 110 -6.09 -14.26 5.52
N PRO A 111 -6.71 -15.47 5.57
CA PRO A 111 -7.73 -15.77 6.57
C PRO A 111 -7.19 -15.69 7.99
N PHE A 112 -5.97 -16.17 8.25
CA PHE A 112 -5.35 -16.13 9.56
C PHE A 112 -5.20 -14.70 10.11
N VAL A 113 -4.68 -13.79 9.30
CA VAL A 113 -4.52 -12.38 9.67
C VAL A 113 -5.88 -11.72 9.92
N LYS A 114 -6.86 -12.01 9.06
CA LYS A 114 -8.22 -11.49 9.17
C LYS A 114 -8.94 -11.95 10.45
N GLU A 115 -8.81 -13.22 10.80
CA GLU A 115 -9.40 -13.80 12.03
C GLU A 115 -8.85 -13.13 13.29
N ARG A 116 -7.61 -12.64 13.27
CA ARG A 116 -6.99 -11.91 14.39
C ARG A 116 -7.30 -10.41 14.41
N GLY A 117 -8.12 -9.93 13.48
CA GLY A 117 -8.51 -8.55 13.40
C GLY A 117 -7.40 -7.60 12.91
N SER A 118 -6.28 -8.14 12.42
CA SER A 118 -5.20 -7.36 11.81
C SER A 118 -5.53 -6.97 10.38
N ARG A 119 -5.05 -5.81 9.94
CA ARG A 119 -5.06 -5.41 8.53
C ARG A 119 -3.72 -5.75 7.90
N LEU A 120 -3.74 -6.45 6.78
CA LEU A 120 -2.55 -6.72 5.96
C LEU A 120 -2.54 -5.82 4.72
N LEU A 121 -1.43 -5.16 4.46
CA LEU A 121 -1.14 -4.44 3.21
C LEU A 121 -0.02 -5.16 2.46
N GLY A 122 -0.24 -5.49 1.20
CA GLY A 122 0.63 -6.37 0.42
C GLY A 122 0.21 -7.84 0.51
N PRO A 123 1.10 -8.78 0.18
CA PRO A 123 2.54 -8.63 -0.13
C PRO A 123 2.84 -7.89 -1.44
N ASN A 124 4.14 -7.77 -1.78
CA ASN A 124 4.62 -7.12 -3.00
C ASN A 124 4.07 -5.69 -3.17
N CYS A 125 4.20 -4.88 -2.13
CA CYS A 125 3.68 -3.52 -2.11
C CYS A 125 4.76 -2.50 -1.73
N PRO A 126 4.62 -1.21 -2.10
CA PRO A 126 5.55 -0.18 -1.68
C PRO A 126 5.26 0.35 -0.26
N GLY A 127 4.22 -0.15 0.39
CA GLY A 127 3.74 0.39 1.66
C GLY A 127 2.84 1.61 1.50
N LEU A 128 2.85 2.48 2.49
CA LEU A 128 1.99 3.66 2.54
C LEU A 128 2.69 4.86 3.19
N ILE A 129 2.16 6.05 2.90
CA ILE A 129 2.62 7.30 3.48
C ILE A 129 1.44 8.24 3.71
N SER A 130 1.39 8.87 4.88
CA SER A 130 0.53 10.02 5.19
C SER A 130 1.43 11.24 5.34
N PRO A 131 1.50 12.12 4.32
CA PRO A 131 2.46 13.20 4.27
C PRO A 131 2.37 14.13 5.49
N GLY A 132 3.54 14.44 6.07
CA GLY A 132 3.66 15.24 7.30
C GLY A 132 3.31 14.49 8.59
N GLN A 133 2.95 13.20 8.52
CA GLN A 133 2.59 12.38 9.68
C GLN A 133 3.48 11.16 9.86
N SER A 134 3.41 10.19 8.95
CA SER A 134 4.16 8.93 9.04
C SER A 134 4.36 8.30 7.67
N LYS A 135 5.39 7.47 7.56
CA LYS A 135 5.74 6.69 6.38
C LYS A 135 6.08 5.27 6.83
N VAL A 136 5.45 4.28 6.19
CA VAL A 136 5.72 2.85 6.42
C VAL A 136 5.95 2.16 5.09
N GLY A 137 7.19 1.79 4.81
CA GLY A 137 7.60 1.18 3.56
C GLY A 137 8.58 2.02 2.74
N ILE A 138 8.51 1.87 1.40
CA ILE A 138 9.55 2.36 0.48
C ILE A 138 9.17 3.61 -0.34
N ILE A 139 7.93 4.12 -0.21
CA ILE A 139 7.49 5.33 -0.93
C ILE A 139 8.41 6.50 -0.55
N PRO A 140 9.05 7.21 -1.52
CA PRO A 140 9.97 8.29 -1.21
C PRO A 140 9.24 9.51 -0.61
N GLY A 141 9.53 9.87 0.63
CA GLY A 141 8.88 11.01 1.31
C GLY A 141 9.05 12.35 0.59
N ARG A 142 10.17 12.54 -0.12
CA ARG A 142 10.49 13.78 -0.85
C ARG A 142 9.56 14.11 -2.03
N ILE A 143 8.81 13.12 -2.54
CA ILE A 143 7.85 13.35 -3.63
C ILE A 143 6.44 13.67 -3.13
N CYS A 144 6.20 13.55 -1.83
CA CYS A 144 4.90 13.72 -1.22
C CYS A 144 4.83 15.05 -0.45
N THR A 145 3.66 15.70 -0.47
CA THR A 145 3.37 16.88 0.34
C THR A 145 1.98 16.76 0.97
N PRO A 146 1.75 17.29 2.18
CA PRO A 146 0.42 17.31 2.76
C PRO A 146 -0.61 18.02 1.87
N GLY A 147 -1.82 17.46 1.80
CA GLY A 147 -2.92 18.02 1.02
C GLY A 147 -4.20 17.23 1.19
N SER A 148 -5.08 17.24 0.18
CA SER A 148 -6.44 16.71 0.28
C SER A 148 -6.76 15.56 -0.69
N VAL A 149 -5.77 15.01 -1.40
CA VAL A 149 -6.01 13.91 -2.35
C VAL A 149 -5.49 12.59 -1.78
N ALA A 150 -6.34 11.57 -1.69
CA ALA A 150 -5.89 10.20 -1.38
C ALA A 150 -5.52 9.45 -2.66
N LEU A 151 -4.63 8.44 -2.54
CA LEU A 151 -4.21 7.62 -3.66
C LEU A 151 -4.12 6.15 -3.25
N VAL A 152 -4.69 5.26 -4.07
CA VAL A 152 -4.52 3.81 -3.98
C VAL A 152 -3.99 3.25 -5.29
N SER A 153 -3.01 2.34 -5.22
CA SER A 153 -2.32 1.83 -6.42
C SER A 153 -1.85 0.39 -6.26
N ARG A 154 -1.93 -0.40 -7.34
CA ARG A 154 -1.24 -1.69 -7.43
C ARG A 154 0.26 -1.52 -7.70
N SER A 155 0.65 -0.46 -8.39
CA SER A 155 2.02 -0.24 -8.88
C SER A 155 2.80 0.72 -8.01
N GLY A 156 3.97 0.31 -7.52
CA GLY A 156 4.90 1.21 -6.83
C GLY A 156 5.41 2.32 -7.73
N THR A 157 5.90 1.99 -8.92
CA THR A 157 6.50 2.95 -9.88
C THR A 157 5.49 4.00 -10.33
N LEU A 158 4.28 3.59 -10.71
CA LEU A 158 3.22 4.54 -11.12
C LEU A 158 2.73 5.40 -9.96
N THR A 159 2.72 4.86 -8.74
CA THR A 159 2.48 5.65 -7.53
C THR A 159 3.47 6.82 -7.44
N TYR A 160 4.77 6.55 -7.61
CA TYR A 160 5.80 7.59 -7.51
C TYR A 160 5.64 8.65 -8.59
N GLU A 161 5.38 8.24 -9.82
CA GLU A 161 5.19 9.15 -10.95
C GLU A 161 3.99 10.08 -10.73
N VAL A 162 2.82 9.51 -10.44
CA VAL A 162 1.59 10.30 -10.28
C VAL A 162 1.67 11.21 -9.06
N VAL A 163 2.16 10.71 -7.91
CA VAL A 163 2.34 11.52 -6.70
C VAL A 163 3.30 12.67 -6.93
N TYR A 164 4.41 12.44 -7.64
CA TYR A 164 5.36 13.51 -7.96
C TYR A 164 4.73 14.61 -8.83
N GLN A 165 3.95 14.21 -9.85
CA GLN A 165 3.23 15.15 -10.71
C GLN A 165 2.17 15.93 -9.95
N MET A 166 1.39 15.27 -9.08
CA MET A 166 0.42 15.92 -8.20
C MET A 166 1.10 16.97 -7.30
N THR A 167 2.20 16.60 -6.65
CA THR A 167 2.97 17.50 -5.77
C THR A 167 3.49 18.71 -6.54
N ARG A 168 4.03 18.52 -7.75
CA ARG A 168 4.45 19.63 -8.62
C ARG A 168 3.29 20.55 -9.03
N ALA A 169 2.09 19.99 -9.16
CA ALA A 169 0.88 20.74 -9.47
C ALA A 169 0.20 21.37 -8.24
N LYS A 170 0.84 21.30 -7.06
CA LYS A 170 0.34 21.73 -5.75
C LYS A 170 -0.93 21.00 -5.28
N LEU A 171 -1.11 19.78 -5.75
CA LEU A 171 -2.10 18.82 -5.25
C LEU A 171 -1.39 17.90 -4.26
N GLY A 172 -1.46 18.24 -2.99
CA GLY A 172 -0.88 17.43 -1.92
C GLY A 172 -1.75 16.22 -1.57
N GLN A 173 -1.19 15.31 -0.80
CA GLN A 173 -1.84 14.04 -0.49
C GLN A 173 -2.23 13.93 0.99
N THR A 174 -3.38 13.30 1.27
CA THR A 174 -3.76 12.85 2.63
C THR A 174 -3.07 11.54 2.96
N THR A 175 -3.20 10.56 2.07
CA THR A 175 -2.59 9.24 2.22
C THR A 175 -2.35 8.62 0.84
N CYS A 176 -1.17 8.05 0.63
CA CYS A 176 -0.88 7.21 -0.54
C CYS A 176 -0.69 5.77 -0.07
N VAL A 177 -1.44 4.85 -0.66
CA VAL A 177 -1.42 3.41 -0.34
C VAL A 177 -1.05 2.61 -1.57
N GLY A 178 0.02 1.84 -1.49
CA GLY A 178 0.32 0.81 -2.48
C GLY A 178 -0.18 -0.54 -1.99
N ILE A 179 -1.17 -1.12 -2.65
CA ILE A 179 -1.78 -2.40 -2.24
C ILE A 179 -1.03 -3.63 -2.76
N GLY A 180 -0.16 -3.45 -3.76
CA GLY A 180 0.61 -4.53 -4.38
C GLY A 180 -0.07 -5.14 -5.61
N GLY A 181 0.73 -5.87 -6.39
CA GLY A 181 0.33 -6.49 -7.66
C GLY A 181 0.20 -8.02 -7.62
N ASP A 182 0.16 -8.63 -6.44
CA ASP A 182 -0.01 -10.07 -6.30
C ASP A 182 -1.49 -10.48 -6.39
N PRO A 183 -1.79 -11.74 -6.78
CA PRO A 183 -3.17 -12.21 -6.94
C PRO A 183 -3.98 -12.22 -5.63
N ILE A 184 -3.33 -12.44 -4.49
CA ILE A 184 -3.95 -12.41 -3.16
C ILE A 184 -3.28 -11.34 -2.33
N ASN A 185 -3.96 -10.21 -2.18
CA ASN A 185 -3.55 -9.09 -1.35
C ASN A 185 -4.37 -9.02 -0.07
N GLY A 186 -3.77 -8.55 1.02
CA GLY A 186 -4.45 -8.37 2.29
C GLY A 186 -5.45 -7.22 2.31
N THR A 187 -5.21 -6.17 1.51
CA THR A 187 -6.05 -4.97 1.36
C THR A 187 -6.30 -4.72 -0.12
N ASN A 188 -7.54 -4.46 -0.51
CA ASN A 188 -7.95 -4.21 -1.88
C ASN A 188 -8.34 -2.73 -2.12
N PHE A 189 -8.79 -2.40 -3.34
CA PHE A 189 -9.24 -1.05 -3.69
C PHE A 189 -10.43 -0.61 -2.84
N ILE A 190 -11.43 -1.46 -2.64
CA ILE A 190 -12.65 -1.12 -1.89
C ILE A 190 -12.33 -0.79 -0.45
N ASP A 191 -11.46 -1.56 0.21
CA ASP A 191 -10.99 -1.28 1.57
C ASP A 191 -10.39 0.13 1.71
N CYS A 192 -9.60 0.54 0.71
CA CYS A 192 -8.99 1.87 0.67
C CYS A 192 -10.01 2.96 0.36
N LEU A 193 -10.86 2.75 -0.62
CA LEU A 193 -11.90 3.70 -1.02
C LEU A 193 -12.89 3.98 0.11
N GLU A 194 -13.33 2.93 0.82
CA GLU A 194 -14.18 3.08 1.99
C GLU A 194 -13.53 3.92 3.09
N ALA A 195 -12.25 3.69 3.32
CA ALA A 195 -11.49 4.43 4.30
C ALA A 195 -11.28 5.91 3.87
N PHE A 196 -11.00 6.17 2.60
CA PHE A 196 -10.86 7.52 2.06
C PHE A 196 -12.17 8.31 2.02
N GLU A 197 -13.30 7.65 1.76
CA GLU A 197 -14.62 8.29 1.84
C GLU A 197 -14.93 8.78 3.25
N LYS A 198 -14.55 8.02 4.27
CA LYS A 198 -14.75 8.37 5.69
C LYS A 198 -13.76 9.41 6.23
N ASP A 199 -12.64 9.64 5.53
CA ASP A 199 -11.62 10.61 5.97
C ASP A 199 -12.04 12.04 5.62
N PRO A 200 -12.33 12.92 6.61
CA PRO A 200 -12.78 14.28 6.34
C PRO A 200 -11.69 15.17 5.70
N ALA A 201 -10.42 14.77 5.78
CA ALA A 201 -9.33 15.51 5.15
C ALA A 201 -9.17 15.16 3.65
N THR A 202 -9.79 14.07 3.20
CA THR A 202 -9.73 13.65 1.80
C THR A 202 -10.88 14.27 1.00
N GLU A 203 -10.57 15.02 -0.06
CA GLU A 203 -11.54 15.67 -0.95
C GLU A 203 -11.68 14.95 -2.30
N ALA A 204 -10.63 14.25 -2.75
CA ALA A 204 -10.63 13.51 -3.99
C ALA A 204 -9.73 12.27 -3.89
N VAL A 205 -9.94 11.29 -4.78
CA VAL A 205 -9.18 10.03 -4.77
C VAL A 205 -8.60 9.74 -6.15
N VAL A 206 -7.37 9.23 -6.16
CA VAL A 206 -6.73 8.64 -7.34
C VAL A 206 -6.66 7.13 -7.19
N MET A 207 -7.08 6.40 -8.22
CA MET A 207 -7.03 4.96 -8.30
C MET A 207 -6.16 4.50 -9.47
N ILE A 208 -5.06 3.79 -9.18
CA ILE A 208 -4.14 3.27 -10.22
C ILE A 208 -4.23 1.75 -10.23
N GLY A 209 -4.86 1.24 -11.28
CA GLY A 209 -5.00 -0.18 -11.55
C GLY A 209 -4.13 -0.66 -12.71
N GLU A 210 -4.29 -1.91 -13.03
CA GLU A 210 -3.59 -2.57 -14.13
C GLU A 210 -4.45 -3.68 -14.74
N ILE A 211 -3.99 -4.28 -15.82
CA ILE A 211 -4.64 -5.44 -16.43
C ILE A 211 -4.68 -6.63 -15.48
N GLY A 212 -5.62 -7.54 -15.70
CA GLY A 212 -5.84 -8.76 -14.93
C GLY A 212 -6.82 -8.60 -13.77
N GLY A 213 -7.57 -9.66 -13.50
CA GLY A 213 -8.64 -9.65 -12.48
C GLY A 213 -9.78 -8.68 -12.78
N THR A 214 -10.65 -8.49 -11.78
CA THR A 214 -11.88 -7.66 -11.88
C THR A 214 -11.99 -6.61 -10.77
N ASP A 215 -11.00 -6.48 -9.91
CA ASP A 215 -11.07 -5.63 -8.70
C ASP A 215 -11.33 -4.15 -9.04
N GLU A 216 -10.77 -3.64 -10.16
CA GLU A 216 -10.98 -2.26 -10.58
C GLU A 216 -12.42 -2.01 -11.05
N GLN A 217 -13.06 -2.98 -11.71
CA GLN A 217 -14.47 -2.89 -12.07
C GLN A 217 -15.39 -2.95 -10.84
N GLU A 218 -15.03 -3.78 -9.84
CA GLU A 218 -15.74 -3.85 -8.56
C GLU A 218 -15.59 -2.55 -7.78
N ALA A 219 -14.37 -2.00 -7.75
CA ALA A 219 -14.09 -0.70 -7.15
C ALA A 219 -14.86 0.44 -7.83
N ALA A 220 -14.98 0.42 -9.17
CA ALA A 220 -15.77 1.42 -9.89
C ALA A 220 -17.25 1.38 -9.52
N ARG A 221 -17.83 0.18 -9.40
CA ARG A 221 -19.21 0.03 -8.90
C ARG A 221 -19.38 0.57 -7.48
N PHE A 222 -18.41 0.28 -6.60
CA PHE A 222 -18.39 0.83 -5.24
C PHE A 222 -18.35 2.36 -5.24
N VAL A 223 -17.54 2.97 -6.11
CA VAL A 223 -17.49 4.44 -6.27
C VAL A 223 -18.87 5.00 -6.60
N ARG A 224 -19.55 4.47 -7.60
CA ARG A 224 -20.90 4.92 -7.98
C ARG A 224 -21.93 4.77 -6.86
N GLU A 225 -21.84 3.67 -6.10
CA GLU A 225 -22.88 3.31 -5.12
C GLU A 225 -22.65 3.91 -3.74
N LYS A 226 -21.42 4.18 -3.36
CA LYS A 226 -21.03 4.44 -1.98
C LYS A 226 -20.18 5.68 -1.76
N MET A 227 -19.67 6.33 -2.82
CA MET A 227 -18.79 7.49 -2.66
C MET A 227 -19.45 8.78 -3.15
N ASN A 228 -19.18 9.85 -2.42
CA ASN A 228 -19.54 11.22 -2.81
C ASN A 228 -18.30 12.00 -3.31
N LYS A 229 -17.11 11.53 -2.95
CA LYS A 229 -15.85 12.17 -3.34
C LYS A 229 -15.51 11.80 -4.78
N PRO A 230 -15.03 12.74 -5.60
CA PRO A 230 -14.62 12.44 -6.96
C PRO A 230 -13.43 11.49 -7.01
N VAL A 231 -13.49 10.56 -7.95
CA VAL A 231 -12.42 9.57 -8.18
C VAL A 231 -11.90 9.69 -9.61
N VAL A 232 -10.58 9.71 -9.74
CA VAL A 232 -9.88 9.67 -11.04
C VAL A 232 -9.05 8.41 -11.11
N GLY A 233 -9.17 7.67 -12.21
CA GLY A 233 -8.48 6.39 -12.39
C GLY A 233 -7.53 6.36 -13.59
N PHE A 234 -6.47 5.57 -13.46
CA PHE A 234 -5.55 5.21 -14.54
C PHE A 234 -5.37 3.69 -14.55
N ILE A 235 -5.39 3.08 -15.74
CA ILE A 235 -5.15 1.64 -15.90
C ILE A 235 -3.89 1.42 -16.71
N ALA A 236 -2.93 0.72 -16.12
CA ALA A 236 -1.70 0.30 -16.77
C ALA A 236 -1.91 -0.92 -17.69
N GLY A 237 -1.02 -1.08 -18.67
CA GLY A 237 -1.05 -2.26 -19.55
C GLY A 237 -1.99 -2.11 -20.76
N GLN A 238 -2.30 -0.87 -21.21
CA GLN A 238 -3.21 -0.62 -22.35
C GLN A 238 -2.77 -1.28 -23.65
N THR A 239 -1.47 -1.56 -23.81
CA THR A 239 -0.89 -2.22 -24.99
C THR A 239 -0.42 -3.66 -24.70
N ALA A 240 -0.80 -4.22 -23.56
CA ALA A 240 -0.37 -5.55 -23.17
C ALA A 240 -1.03 -6.63 -24.05
N PRO A 241 -0.25 -7.58 -24.59
CA PRO A 241 -0.81 -8.69 -25.34
C PRO A 241 -1.52 -9.69 -24.40
N PRO A 242 -2.63 -10.33 -24.85
CA PRO A 242 -3.28 -11.37 -24.08
C PRO A 242 -2.36 -12.55 -23.74
N GLY A 243 -2.57 -13.17 -22.57
CA GLY A 243 -1.85 -14.36 -22.12
C GLY A 243 -0.41 -14.12 -21.70
N ARG A 244 0.08 -12.88 -21.72
CA ARG A 244 1.43 -12.54 -21.27
C ARG A 244 1.39 -11.79 -19.93
N ARG A 245 2.15 -12.29 -18.96
CA ARG A 245 2.35 -11.60 -17.68
C ARG A 245 3.18 -10.33 -17.87
N MET A 246 2.70 -9.20 -17.33
CA MET A 246 3.29 -7.88 -17.48
C MET A 246 3.84 -7.33 -16.15
N GLY A 247 4.96 -7.89 -15.69
CA GLY A 247 5.59 -7.52 -14.43
C GLY A 247 4.96 -8.22 -13.23
N HIS A 248 3.90 -7.69 -12.66
CA HIS A 248 3.21 -8.25 -11.50
C HIS A 248 2.60 -9.63 -11.77
N ALA A 249 2.53 -10.46 -10.74
CA ALA A 249 1.96 -11.80 -10.86
C ALA A 249 0.47 -11.78 -11.23
N GLY A 250 -0.28 -10.76 -10.77
CA GLY A 250 -1.69 -10.54 -11.10
C GLY A 250 -1.92 -9.85 -12.45
N ALA A 251 -0.89 -9.22 -13.05
CA ALA A 251 -1.01 -8.45 -14.29
C ALA A 251 -0.95 -9.34 -15.55
N ILE A 252 -1.99 -10.14 -15.75
CA ILE A 252 -2.14 -11.04 -16.90
C ILE A 252 -3.60 -11.03 -17.39
N ILE A 253 -3.79 -10.83 -18.69
CA ILE A 253 -5.12 -10.97 -19.34
C ILE A 253 -5.37 -12.46 -19.55
N SER A 254 -6.33 -13.02 -18.82
CA SER A 254 -6.72 -14.43 -18.93
C SER A 254 -8.01 -14.54 -19.79
N GLY A 255 -7.87 -15.11 -20.97
CA GLY A 255 -8.97 -15.15 -21.94
C GLY A 255 -9.32 -13.76 -22.48
N SER A 256 -10.61 -13.38 -22.40
CA SER A 256 -11.11 -12.08 -22.84
C SER A 256 -11.32 -11.08 -21.70
N ALA A 257 -11.13 -11.47 -20.44
CA ALA A 257 -11.43 -10.65 -19.28
C ALA A 257 -10.20 -9.97 -18.68
N GLY A 258 -10.41 -8.80 -18.05
CA GLY A 258 -9.37 -8.07 -17.33
C GLY A 258 -8.46 -7.23 -18.21
N THR A 259 -8.92 -6.84 -19.40
CA THR A 259 -8.22 -5.90 -20.28
C THR A 259 -8.26 -4.48 -19.73
N ALA A 260 -7.29 -3.65 -20.12
CA ALA A 260 -7.31 -2.24 -19.74
C ALA A 260 -8.54 -1.52 -20.32
N ALA A 261 -8.96 -1.87 -21.54
CA ALA A 261 -10.14 -1.28 -22.19
C ALA A 261 -11.43 -1.54 -21.40
N GLU A 262 -11.67 -2.79 -20.98
CA GLU A 262 -12.85 -3.14 -20.17
C GLU A 262 -12.84 -2.39 -18.80
N LYS A 263 -11.69 -2.27 -18.17
CA LYS A 263 -11.57 -1.55 -16.90
C LYS A 263 -11.79 -0.05 -17.07
N MET A 264 -11.25 0.55 -18.12
CA MET A 264 -11.47 1.97 -18.43
C MET A 264 -12.94 2.24 -18.77
N GLN A 265 -13.59 1.37 -19.52
CA GLN A 265 -15.02 1.44 -19.77
C GLN A 265 -15.83 1.35 -18.47
N ALA A 266 -15.52 0.40 -17.60
CA ALA A 266 -16.18 0.28 -16.30
C ALA A 266 -15.99 1.54 -15.44
N PHE A 267 -14.84 2.20 -15.51
CA PHE A 267 -14.60 3.47 -14.85
C PHE A 267 -15.54 4.56 -15.38
N GLU A 268 -15.60 4.75 -16.70
CA GLU A 268 -16.49 5.74 -17.35
C GLU A 268 -17.96 5.51 -16.99
N GLU A 269 -18.45 4.26 -17.09
CA GLU A 269 -19.83 3.88 -16.76
C GLU A 269 -20.21 4.10 -15.29
N ASN A 270 -19.22 4.16 -14.39
CA ASN A 270 -19.44 4.32 -12.95
C ASN A 270 -18.98 5.70 -12.43
N GLY A 271 -18.74 6.68 -13.31
CA GLY A 271 -18.45 8.05 -12.92
C GLY A 271 -17.01 8.29 -12.44
N VAL A 272 -16.10 7.35 -12.63
CA VAL A 272 -14.68 7.54 -12.37
C VAL A 272 -14.02 8.24 -13.56
N GLY A 273 -13.34 9.36 -13.34
CA GLY A 273 -12.63 10.09 -14.38
C GLY A 273 -11.47 9.27 -14.95
N VAL A 274 -11.44 9.00 -16.26
CA VAL A 274 -10.44 8.12 -16.89
C VAL A 274 -9.26 8.91 -17.44
N ALA A 275 -8.07 8.67 -16.88
CA ALA A 275 -6.81 9.15 -17.41
C ALA A 275 -6.23 8.15 -18.41
N LYS A 276 -5.87 8.62 -19.62
CA LYS A 276 -5.22 7.78 -20.64
C LYS A 276 -3.72 7.66 -20.42
N ARG A 277 -3.10 8.64 -19.79
CA ARG A 277 -1.68 8.68 -19.42
C ARG A 277 -1.57 9.09 -17.94
N PRO A 278 -0.52 8.72 -17.22
CA PRO A 278 -0.33 9.12 -15.82
C PRO A 278 -0.41 10.66 -15.62
N ILE A 279 0.10 11.44 -16.58
CA ILE A 279 0.09 12.91 -16.50
C ILE A 279 -1.34 13.50 -16.57
N ASP A 280 -2.28 12.83 -17.23
CA ASP A 280 -3.65 13.31 -17.40
C ASP A 280 -4.43 13.31 -16.06
N VAL A 281 -3.97 12.54 -15.06
CA VAL A 281 -4.56 12.46 -13.71
C VAL A 281 -4.65 13.84 -13.06
N VAL A 282 -3.62 14.66 -13.18
CA VAL A 282 -3.57 16.00 -12.57
C VAL A 282 -4.66 16.92 -13.11
N ASP A 283 -4.84 16.94 -14.42
CA ASP A 283 -5.84 17.81 -15.05
C ASP A 283 -7.27 17.33 -14.77
N LEU A 284 -7.49 16.01 -14.70
CA LEU A 284 -8.78 15.44 -14.32
C LEU A 284 -9.12 15.75 -12.87
N LEU A 285 -8.17 15.62 -11.94
CA LEU A 285 -8.36 16.00 -10.54
C LEU A 285 -8.74 17.47 -10.40
N LYS A 286 -8.02 18.38 -11.06
CA LYS A 286 -8.33 19.83 -11.04
C LYS A 286 -9.72 20.15 -11.56
N ARG A 287 -10.26 19.37 -12.47
CA ARG A 287 -11.64 19.53 -12.97
C ARG A 287 -12.67 18.97 -12.00
N ALA A 288 -12.38 17.81 -11.41
CA ALA A 288 -13.28 17.10 -10.52
C ALA A 288 -13.42 17.75 -9.13
N MET A 289 -12.42 18.53 -8.70
CA MET A 289 -12.39 19.25 -7.41
C MET A 289 -12.92 20.71 -7.50
N ARG A 290 -13.41 21.13 -8.68
CA ARG A 290 -14.07 22.46 -8.86
C ARG A 290 -15.55 22.38 -8.57
#